data_8617fcfbb37202c4f644ab69e52eaf01
#
_entry.id   8617fcfbb37202c4f644ab69e52eaf01
#
_cell.length_a   1.000
_cell.length_b   1.000
_cell.length_c   1.000
_cell.angle_alpha   90.00
_cell.angle_beta   90.00
_cell.angle_gamma   90.00
#
_symmetry.space_group_name_H-M   'P 1'
#
loop_
_entity.id
_entity.type
_entity.pdbx_description
1 polymer ?
#
loop_
_entity_poly.entity_id
_entity_poly.type
_entity_poly.pdbx_seq_one_letter_code
_entity_poly.pdbx_strand_id
1 'polypeptide(L)'
;MAQFNITLTTELLHGLFSNNGRDQAVTKLMEEIFNQVLLAQSEDQIGAAPYERTNERTCYRNGFRDRNLTTRVGHLTLHVPRLRNGDFSTELFERYQRSEQALVLAMMEMVINGVSTRKVERITEELCGKKFSKSTVSKLCESLDPVVNAFKNRPLESHYPFLIVDALYLKVRVNQRVQSRGLLIAIGVNSEGNREVIGFQVANTESESSWSDFFSSLKNRGLKDVRLVTSDNHKGLVSAIHKEFQGATWQRCQTHFSRNILDQTPKSLQPILKEDLRQLYEAIDLESAMKVRDNIFLKYETAAPKAMALLDEAFADITGVLTLPLKYRKRLRTTNGVERLNQEIRRRERVIRIFPNEESVIRLMGALLMEQSEIWQTGRKYFEMDLFYQSLHNPQKTDNQAA
;
A
#
# COMPACT_ATOMS: atom_id res chain seq x y z
N MET A 1 22.20 18.03 27.02
CA MET A 1 21.39 16.82 27.35
C MET A 1 20.89 17.04 28.78
N ALA A 2 19.59 17.18 29.00
CA ALA A 2 19.03 17.37 30.34
C ALA A 2 19.21 16.06 31.12
N GLN A 3 19.74 16.12 32.33
CA GLN A 3 19.96 14.98 33.22
C GLN A 3 18.95 15.10 34.38
N PHE A 4 18.10 14.09 34.57
CA PHE A 4 17.11 14.05 35.63
C PHE A 4 17.54 13.05 36.71
N ASN A 5 17.50 13.45 37.96
CA ASN A 5 17.67 12.57 39.12
C ASN A 5 16.30 12.04 39.54
N ILE A 6 16.09 10.74 39.46
CA ILE A 6 14.81 10.08 39.76
C ILE A 6 15.00 9.25 41.05
N THR A 7 14.15 9.51 42.03
CA THR A 7 14.15 8.78 43.32
C THR A 7 13.07 7.69 43.27
N LEU A 8 13.45 6.45 43.44
CA LEU A 8 12.53 5.30 43.48
C LEU A 8 12.47 4.72 44.87
N THR A 9 11.28 4.40 45.34
CA THR A 9 11.11 3.74 46.65
C THR A 9 11.37 2.23 46.52
N THR A 10 11.89 1.61 47.59
CA THR A 10 12.15 0.17 47.64
C THR A 10 10.88 -0.64 47.42
N GLU A 11 9.73 -0.15 47.83
CA GLU A 11 8.42 -0.78 47.65
C GLU A 11 8.03 -0.88 46.16
N LEU A 12 8.27 0.18 45.40
CA LEU A 12 8.06 0.16 43.94
C LEU A 12 8.95 -0.86 43.24
N LEU A 13 10.22 -0.94 43.65
CA LEU A 13 11.17 -1.90 43.11
C LEU A 13 10.77 -3.36 43.47
N HIS A 14 10.37 -3.61 44.72
CA HIS A 14 9.87 -4.93 45.13
C HIS A 14 8.62 -5.37 44.37
N GLY A 15 7.71 -4.45 44.08
CA GLY A 15 6.51 -4.72 43.28
C GLY A 15 6.81 -5.25 41.88
N LEU A 16 7.94 -4.87 41.25
CA LEU A 16 8.35 -5.35 39.93
C LEU A 16 8.76 -6.83 39.91
N PHE A 17 9.22 -7.34 41.06
CA PHE A 17 9.72 -8.71 41.19
C PHE A 17 8.69 -9.69 41.83
N SER A 18 7.56 -9.16 42.34
CA SER A 18 6.48 -10.00 42.85
C SER A 18 5.63 -10.57 41.72
N ASN A 19 5.25 -11.85 41.84
CA ASN A 19 4.45 -12.54 40.81
C ASN A 19 3.00 -12.05 40.68
N ASN A 20 2.46 -11.34 41.68
CA ASN A 20 1.10 -10.80 41.68
C ASN A 20 1.14 -9.28 41.51
N GLY A 21 0.65 -8.77 40.36
CA GLY A 21 0.49 -7.32 40.13
C GLY A 21 1.65 -6.66 39.38
N ARG A 22 2.45 -7.41 38.62
CA ARG A 22 3.61 -6.92 37.87
C ARG A 22 3.26 -5.76 36.92
N ASP A 23 2.13 -5.83 36.21
CA ASP A 23 1.69 -4.80 35.28
C ASP A 23 1.29 -3.50 36.01
N GLN A 24 0.67 -3.62 37.20
CA GLN A 24 0.34 -2.47 38.03
C GLN A 24 1.60 -1.81 38.63
N ALA A 25 2.61 -2.61 38.98
CA ALA A 25 3.89 -2.10 39.47
C ALA A 25 4.66 -1.33 38.40
N VAL A 26 4.68 -1.83 37.16
CA VAL A 26 5.29 -1.13 36.01
C VAL A 26 4.55 0.19 35.73
N THR A 27 3.22 0.19 35.73
CA THR A 27 2.41 1.41 35.55
C THR A 27 2.73 2.45 36.60
N LYS A 28 2.74 2.08 37.89
CA LYS A 28 3.08 2.99 39.01
C LYS A 28 4.53 3.51 38.91
N LEU A 29 5.47 2.65 38.54
CA LEU A 29 6.85 3.05 38.32
C LEU A 29 6.95 4.13 37.23
N MET A 30 6.27 3.92 36.10
CA MET A 30 6.26 4.89 35.00
C MET A 30 5.55 6.19 35.38
N GLU A 31 4.46 6.12 36.16
CA GLU A 31 3.79 7.32 36.71
C GLU A 31 4.74 8.15 37.57
N GLU A 32 5.46 7.49 38.49
CA GLU A 32 6.42 8.14 39.36
C GLU A 32 7.55 8.81 38.59
N ILE A 33 8.16 8.07 37.65
CA ILE A 33 9.22 8.59 36.80
C ILE A 33 8.76 9.84 36.03
N PHE A 34 7.61 9.76 35.37
CA PHE A 34 7.13 10.88 34.57
C PHE A 34 6.72 12.08 35.41
N ASN A 35 6.12 11.85 36.58
CA ASN A 35 5.77 12.94 37.51
C ASN A 35 7.01 13.64 38.05
N GLN A 36 8.09 12.92 38.37
CA GLN A 36 9.37 13.50 38.77
C GLN A 36 10.03 14.31 37.65
N VAL A 37 10.01 13.79 36.40
CA VAL A 37 10.51 14.53 35.22
C VAL A 37 9.71 15.80 34.98
N LEU A 38 8.36 15.76 35.06
CA LEU A 38 7.51 16.95 34.92
C LEU A 38 7.81 17.99 35.99
N LEU A 39 8.05 17.55 37.22
CA LEU A 39 8.43 18.47 38.33
C LEU A 39 9.77 19.13 38.03
N ALA A 40 10.80 18.36 37.66
CA ALA A 40 12.13 18.87 37.33
C ALA A 40 12.10 19.86 36.16
N GLN A 41 11.37 19.53 35.07
CA GLN A 41 11.15 20.46 33.94
C GLN A 41 10.45 21.76 34.38
N SER A 42 9.54 21.67 35.33
CA SER A 42 8.89 22.85 35.91
C SER A 42 9.86 23.69 36.73
N GLU A 43 10.79 23.08 37.45
CA GLU A 43 11.85 23.78 38.20
C GLU A 43 12.79 24.52 37.27
N ASP A 44 13.23 23.89 36.22
CA ASP A 44 14.09 24.49 35.17
C ASP A 44 13.39 25.68 34.50
N GLN A 45 12.10 25.57 34.17
CA GLN A 45 11.35 26.67 33.55
C GLN A 45 11.07 27.85 34.50
N ILE A 46 10.90 27.56 35.78
CA ILE A 46 10.68 28.59 36.82
C ILE A 46 11.99 29.24 37.25
N GLY A 47 13.12 28.54 37.13
CA GLY A 47 14.44 28.95 37.62
C GLY A 47 14.54 28.91 39.17
N ALA A 48 13.71 28.07 39.83
CA ALA A 48 13.75 27.92 41.29
C ALA A 48 13.09 26.62 41.78
N ALA A 49 13.68 25.95 42.75
CA ALA A 49 13.11 24.82 43.46
C ALA A 49 11.85 25.20 44.29
N PRO A 50 11.04 24.20 44.76
CA PRO A 50 9.93 24.47 45.67
C PRO A 50 10.40 25.22 46.91
N TYR A 51 9.68 26.29 47.24
CA TYR A 51 9.96 27.16 48.40
C TYR A 51 11.27 27.96 48.36
N GLU A 52 12.09 27.84 47.32
CA GLU A 52 13.32 28.60 47.13
C GLU A 52 13.00 30.04 46.70
N ARG A 53 13.75 31.01 47.24
CA ARG A 53 13.68 32.43 46.89
C ARG A 53 14.99 32.80 46.17
N THR A 54 14.93 32.89 44.85
CA THR A 54 16.07 33.29 44.00
C THR A 54 15.68 34.46 43.12
N ASN A 55 16.68 35.25 42.69
CA ASN A 55 16.47 36.34 41.72
C ASN A 55 16.26 35.83 40.30
N GLU A 56 16.53 34.57 40.05
CA GLU A 56 16.38 33.89 38.73
C GLU A 56 14.96 33.38 38.50
N ARG A 57 14.09 33.46 39.53
CA ARG A 57 12.72 32.98 39.42
C ARG A 57 11.93 33.80 38.39
N THR A 58 11.46 33.13 37.33
CA THR A 58 10.69 33.72 36.21
C THR A 58 9.20 33.76 36.48
N CYS A 59 8.64 32.82 37.26
CA CYS A 59 7.20 32.73 37.55
C CYS A 59 6.90 31.94 38.83
N TYR A 60 5.61 31.82 39.18
CA TYR A 60 5.14 31.13 40.38
C TYR A 60 4.35 29.87 40.00
N ARG A 61 4.49 28.82 40.81
CA ARG A 61 3.70 27.61 40.72
C ARG A 61 2.23 27.89 41.06
N ASN A 62 1.31 27.22 40.37
CA ASN A 62 -0.14 27.31 40.57
C ASN A 62 -0.77 25.93 40.71
N GLY A 63 -0.11 25.03 41.46
CA GLY A 63 -0.54 23.65 41.64
C GLY A 63 -0.32 22.78 40.43
N PHE A 64 -1.10 21.70 40.36
CA PHE A 64 -1.05 20.69 39.31
C PHE A 64 -2.41 20.50 38.67
N ARG A 65 -2.45 19.90 37.52
CA ARG A 65 -3.65 19.32 36.93
C ARG A 65 -3.40 17.86 36.60
N ASP A 66 -4.35 17.02 36.92
CA ASP A 66 -4.26 15.61 36.54
C ASP A 66 -4.55 15.46 35.06
N ARG A 67 -3.74 14.63 34.44
CA ARG A 67 -3.85 14.26 33.02
C ARG A 67 -3.66 12.78 32.89
N ASN A 68 -4.64 12.10 32.27
CA ASN A 68 -4.54 10.69 31.96
C ASN A 68 -3.85 10.51 30.61
N LEU A 69 -2.76 9.73 30.58
CA LEU A 69 -2.06 9.29 29.40
C LEU A 69 -2.22 7.78 29.25
N THR A 70 -2.77 7.33 28.12
CA THR A 70 -2.87 5.90 27.81
C THR A 70 -1.61 5.45 27.12
N THR A 71 -0.94 4.44 27.71
CA THR A 71 0.27 3.85 27.18
C THR A 71 0.09 2.35 26.98
N ARG A 72 1.06 1.70 26.34
CA ARG A 72 1.09 0.22 26.18
C ARG A 72 1.23 -0.54 27.51
N VAL A 73 1.64 0.13 28.58
CA VAL A 73 1.74 -0.46 29.92
C VAL A 73 0.53 -0.12 30.82
N GLY A 74 -0.49 0.54 30.28
CA GLY A 74 -1.69 0.92 31.00
C GLY A 74 -1.95 2.44 31.01
N HIS A 75 -2.83 2.85 31.93
CA HIS A 75 -3.15 4.27 32.16
C HIS A 75 -2.18 4.87 33.16
N LEU A 76 -1.58 6.00 32.81
CA LEU A 76 -0.77 6.81 33.68
C LEU A 76 -1.55 8.06 34.08
N THR A 77 -1.57 8.38 35.36
CA THR A 77 -2.08 9.65 35.86
C THR A 77 -0.90 10.60 36.12
N LEU A 78 -0.77 11.61 35.25
CA LEU A 78 0.32 12.56 35.28
C LEU A 78 -0.12 13.86 35.98
N HIS A 79 0.65 14.33 36.96
CA HIS A 79 0.45 15.58 37.67
C HIS A 79 1.18 16.70 36.92
N VAL A 80 0.51 17.30 35.91
CA VAL A 80 1.12 18.32 35.05
C VAL A 80 1.16 19.66 35.83
N PRO A 81 2.34 20.28 36.02
CA PRO A 81 2.48 21.55 36.71
C PRO A 81 1.69 22.67 36.03
N ARG A 82 1.17 23.59 36.84
CA ARG A 82 0.57 24.85 36.37
C ARG A 82 1.43 26.02 36.82
N LEU A 83 1.58 26.99 35.95
CA LEU A 83 2.27 28.25 36.21
C LEU A 83 1.24 29.39 36.30
N ARG A 84 1.51 30.42 37.13
CA ARG A 84 0.59 31.60 37.26
C ARG A 84 0.65 32.49 36.02
N ASN A 85 1.85 32.70 35.49
CA ASN A 85 2.11 33.57 34.34
C ASN A 85 2.83 32.75 33.29
N GLY A 86 2.09 32.20 32.35
CA GLY A 86 2.65 31.38 31.26
C GLY A 86 2.15 29.94 31.23
N ASP A 87 2.38 29.27 30.14
CA ASP A 87 2.05 27.86 29.93
C ASP A 87 3.27 26.99 30.27
N PHE A 88 3.07 25.96 31.06
CA PHE A 88 4.07 24.89 31.23
C PHE A 88 4.16 24.09 29.95
N SER A 89 5.38 23.93 29.42
CA SER A 89 5.68 23.06 28.27
C SER A 89 6.53 21.86 28.72
N THR A 90 6.34 20.72 28.07
CA THR A 90 7.09 19.50 28.34
C THR A 90 7.44 18.79 27.01
N GLU A 91 8.59 18.14 26.99
CA GLU A 91 9.01 17.30 25.87
C GLU A 91 8.45 15.86 25.94
N LEU A 92 7.83 15.49 27.10
CA LEU A 92 7.33 14.13 27.31
C LEU A 92 6.11 13.80 26.46
N PHE A 93 5.30 14.80 26.09
CA PHE A 93 4.10 14.65 25.29
C PHE A 93 3.62 15.98 24.71
N GLU A 94 2.97 15.89 23.56
CA GLU A 94 2.37 17.05 22.90
C GLU A 94 1.12 17.58 23.64
N ARG A 95 0.82 18.86 23.42
CA ARG A 95 -0.42 19.47 23.91
C ARG A 95 -1.62 18.69 23.36
N TYR A 96 -2.52 18.23 24.23
CA TYR A 96 -3.69 17.38 23.93
C TYR A 96 -3.43 15.91 23.57
N GLN A 97 -2.20 15.43 23.56
CA GLN A 97 -1.92 14.00 23.39
C GLN A 97 -2.50 13.20 24.56
N ARG A 98 -3.36 12.21 24.26
CA ARG A 98 -4.03 11.35 25.25
C ARG A 98 -3.54 9.91 25.25
N SER A 99 -2.72 9.54 24.27
CA SER A 99 -2.22 8.19 24.11
C SER A 99 -0.75 8.22 23.68
N GLU A 100 -0.02 7.19 24.06
CA GLU A 100 1.34 7.00 23.62
C GLU A 100 1.40 6.88 22.09
N GLN A 101 2.35 7.56 21.46
CA GLN A 101 2.53 7.53 19.99
C GLN A 101 2.72 6.12 19.47
N ALA A 102 3.53 5.30 20.15
CA ALA A 102 3.77 3.91 19.75
C ALA A 102 2.49 3.05 19.78
N LEU A 103 1.59 3.28 20.73
CA LEU A 103 0.29 2.59 20.78
C LEU A 103 -0.62 3.03 19.62
N VAL A 104 -0.61 4.32 19.29
CA VAL A 104 -1.35 4.85 18.14
C VAL A 104 -0.85 4.24 16.85
N LEU A 105 0.46 4.23 16.62
CA LEU A 105 1.09 3.62 15.45
C LEU A 105 0.78 2.11 15.35
N ALA A 106 0.85 1.38 16.47
CA ALA A 106 0.50 -0.04 16.49
C ALA A 106 -0.98 -0.29 16.12
N MET A 107 -1.91 0.56 16.58
CA MET A 107 -3.33 0.45 16.17
C MET A 107 -3.52 0.71 14.68
N MET A 108 -2.84 1.71 14.14
CA MET A 108 -2.88 2.03 12.70
C MET A 108 -2.31 0.89 11.87
N GLU A 109 -1.18 0.34 12.28
CA GLU A 109 -0.52 -0.81 11.65
C GLU A 109 -1.42 -2.05 11.66
N MET A 110 -2.08 -2.35 12.78
CA MET A 110 -3.07 -3.41 12.84
C MET A 110 -4.18 -3.23 11.79
N VAL A 111 -4.70 -2.01 11.62
CA VAL A 111 -5.76 -1.72 10.63
C VAL A 111 -5.24 -1.89 9.21
N ILE A 112 -4.05 -1.35 8.89
CA ILE A 112 -3.41 -1.48 7.57
C ILE A 112 -3.21 -2.97 7.24
N ASN A 113 -2.79 -3.77 8.21
CA ASN A 113 -2.62 -5.22 8.06
C ASN A 113 -3.91 -6.04 8.07
N GLY A 114 -5.07 -5.37 8.08
CA GLY A 114 -6.38 -5.98 7.90
C GLY A 114 -6.97 -6.55 9.19
N VAL A 115 -6.60 -6.03 10.34
CA VAL A 115 -7.30 -6.28 11.61
C VAL A 115 -8.52 -5.36 11.69
N SER A 116 -9.70 -5.93 11.89
CA SER A 116 -10.93 -5.11 12.01
C SER A 116 -10.86 -4.20 13.23
N THR A 117 -11.46 -3.00 13.15
CA THR A 117 -11.52 -2.06 14.28
C THR A 117 -12.16 -2.65 15.55
N ARG A 118 -13.04 -3.65 15.40
CA ARG A 118 -13.58 -4.42 16.55
C ARG A 118 -12.53 -5.31 17.21
N LYS A 119 -11.64 -5.92 16.42
CA LYS A 119 -10.54 -6.71 16.96
C LYS A 119 -9.48 -5.83 17.60
N VAL A 120 -9.18 -4.66 16.97
CA VAL A 120 -8.28 -3.66 17.55
C VAL A 120 -8.81 -3.21 18.92
N GLU A 121 -10.10 -2.88 19.04
CA GLU A 121 -10.73 -2.52 20.31
C GLU A 121 -10.50 -3.58 21.40
N ARG A 122 -10.72 -4.87 21.08
CA ARG A 122 -10.50 -5.97 22.00
C ARG A 122 -9.02 -6.17 22.36
N ILE A 123 -8.14 -6.12 21.36
CA ILE A 123 -6.69 -6.27 21.58
C ILE A 123 -6.18 -5.15 22.50
N THR A 124 -6.60 -3.91 22.28
CA THR A 124 -6.17 -2.78 23.12
C THR A 124 -6.76 -2.85 24.53
N GLU A 125 -7.97 -3.39 24.70
CA GLU A 125 -8.55 -3.66 26.02
C GLU A 125 -7.71 -4.69 26.78
N GLU A 126 -7.31 -5.78 26.12
CA GLU A 126 -6.50 -6.84 26.72
C GLU A 126 -5.05 -6.37 27.03
N LEU A 127 -4.45 -5.55 26.14
CA LEU A 127 -3.05 -5.12 26.28
C LEU A 127 -2.86 -3.96 27.28
N CYS A 128 -3.74 -2.97 27.28
CA CYS A 128 -3.56 -1.73 28.04
C CYS A 128 -4.79 -1.36 28.90
N GLY A 129 -5.74 -2.26 29.09
CA GLY A 129 -6.91 -2.07 29.94
C GLY A 129 -7.90 -1.01 29.43
N LYS A 130 -7.76 -0.54 28.18
CA LYS A 130 -8.62 0.48 27.61
C LYS A 130 -9.24 0.09 26.29
N LYS A 131 -10.55 0.31 26.19
CA LYS A 131 -11.30 0.22 24.94
C LYS A 131 -11.11 1.47 24.09
N PHE A 132 -10.51 1.33 22.94
CA PHE A 132 -10.58 2.34 21.89
C PHE A 132 -11.79 2.07 21.01
N SER A 133 -12.77 2.97 21.01
CA SER A 133 -13.95 2.78 20.18
C SER A 133 -13.58 2.71 18.70
N LYS A 134 -14.41 2.05 17.89
CA LYS A 134 -14.23 1.94 16.43
C LYS A 134 -14.06 3.30 15.76
N SER A 135 -14.80 4.30 16.23
CA SER A 135 -14.72 5.67 15.74
C SER A 135 -13.38 6.31 16.11
N THR A 136 -12.87 6.05 17.31
CA THR A 136 -11.55 6.52 17.73
C THR A 136 -10.45 5.91 16.86
N VAL A 137 -10.46 4.60 16.66
CA VAL A 137 -9.48 3.91 15.80
C VAL A 137 -9.56 4.44 14.37
N SER A 138 -10.77 4.63 13.82
CA SER A 138 -10.96 5.20 12.49
C SER A 138 -10.39 6.62 12.39
N LYS A 139 -10.64 7.45 13.39
CA LYS A 139 -10.13 8.83 13.45
C LYS A 139 -8.59 8.87 13.57
N LEU A 140 -7.99 7.97 14.33
CA LEU A 140 -6.52 7.85 14.39
C LEU A 140 -5.92 7.52 13.02
N CYS A 141 -6.58 6.65 12.25
CA CYS A 141 -6.13 6.33 10.89
C CYS A 141 -6.22 7.53 9.93
N GLU A 142 -6.99 8.59 10.21
CA GLU A 142 -7.05 9.81 9.39
C GLU A 142 -5.71 10.54 9.33
N SER A 143 -4.83 10.34 10.31
CA SER A 143 -3.46 10.88 10.29
C SER A 143 -2.58 10.29 9.18
N LEU A 144 -2.99 9.20 8.53
CA LEU A 144 -2.34 8.65 7.33
C LEU A 144 -2.64 9.45 6.06
N ASP A 145 -3.73 10.23 6.04
CA ASP A 145 -4.20 10.92 4.82
C ASP A 145 -3.13 11.82 4.19
N PRO A 146 -2.38 12.66 4.94
CA PRO A 146 -1.32 13.48 4.36
C PRO A 146 -0.21 12.65 3.71
N VAL A 147 0.22 11.55 4.34
CA VAL A 147 1.29 10.67 3.84
C VAL A 147 0.84 9.93 2.60
N VAL A 148 -0.36 9.37 2.62
CA VAL A 148 -0.96 8.67 1.47
C VAL A 148 -1.17 9.63 0.30
N ASN A 149 -1.63 10.86 0.55
CA ASN A 149 -1.80 11.88 -0.48
C ASN A 149 -0.46 12.34 -1.06
N ALA A 150 0.57 12.48 -0.25
CA ALA A 150 1.93 12.76 -0.72
C ALA A 150 2.44 11.65 -1.64
N PHE A 151 2.28 10.37 -1.24
CA PHE A 151 2.62 9.22 -2.07
C PHE A 151 1.84 9.19 -3.39
N LYS A 152 0.53 9.40 -3.33
CA LYS A 152 -0.36 9.39 -4.50
C LYS A 152 0.03 10.46 -5.52
N ASN A 153 0.44 11.64 -5.06
CA ASN A 153 0.70 12.81 -5.89
C ASN A 153 2.19 13.09 -6.14
N ARG A 154 3.09 12.18 -5.70
CA ARG A 154 4.53 12.38 -5.86
C ARG A 154 4.93 12.51 -7.32
N PRO A 155 5.97 13.30 -7.65
CA PRO A 155 6.56 13.33 -8.98
C PRO A 155 7.06 11.94 -9.39
N LEU A 156 7.01 11.65 -10.69
CA LEU A 156 7.54 10.44 -11.31
C LEU A 156 8.82 10.83 -12.06
N GLU A 157 9.96 10.68 -11.40
CA GLU A 157 11.25 11.19 -11.89
C GLU A 157 11.94 10.22 -12.87
N SER A 158 11.62 8.92 -12.79
CA SER A 158 12.21 7.89 -13.63
C SER A 158 11.46 7.71 -14.95
N HIS A 159 12.11 7.08 -15.93
CA HIS A 159 11.48 6.56 -17.14
C HIS A 159 10.84 5.20 -16.85
N TYR A 160 9.65 4.95 -17.36
CA TYR A 160 8.89 3.73 -17.11
C TYR A 160 8.56 2.99 -18.41
N PRO A 161 9.50 2.21 -18.97
CA PRO A 161 9.25 1.51 -20.23
C PRO A 161 8.15 0.46 -20.17
N PHE A 162 7.87 -0.10 -18.99
CA PHE A 162 6.84 -1.11 -18.82
C PHE A 162 5.82 -0.70 -17.78
N LEU A 163 4.54 -0.79 -18.17
CA LEU A 163 3.40 -0.59 -17.27
C LEU A 163 2.57 -1.86 -17.16
N ILE A 164 2.07 -2.11 -15.97
CA ILE A 164 1.04 -3.12 -15.71
C ILE A 164 -0.11 -2.40 -15.04
N VAL A 165 -1.29 -2.45 -15.63
CA VAL A 165 -2.47 -1.75 -15.13
C VAL A 165 -3.61 -2.73 -14.88
N ASP A 166 -4.37 -2.47 -13.82
CA ASP A 166 -5.47 -3.33 -13.41
C ASP A 166 -6.51 -2.53 -12.61
N ALA A 167 -7.72 -3.04 -12.50
CA ALA A 167 -8.79 -2.47 -11.71
C ALA A 167 -9.42 -3.49 -10.76
N LEU A 168 -9.78 -3.03 -9.59
CA LEU A 168 -10.51 -3.79 -8.58
C LEU A 168 -11.78 -3.06 -8.17
N TYR A 169 -12.88 -3.77 -8.05
CA TYR A 169 -14.12 -3.18 -7.56
C TYR A 169 -14.25 -3.36 -6.05
N LEU A 170 -14.51 -2.25 -5.35
CA LEU A 170 -14.71 -2.17 -3.92
C LEU A 170 -16.11 -1.61 -3.61
N LYS A 171 -16.74 -2.06 -2.52
CA LYS A 171 -18.02 -1.52 -2.07
C LYS A 171 -17.80 -0.33 -1.16
N VAL A 172 -18.37 0.80 -1.55
CA VAL A 172 -18.22 2.09 -0.85
C VAL A 172 -19.61 2.69 -0.60
N ARG A 173 -19.79 3.31 0.55
CA ARG A 173 -21.00 4.06 0.87
C ARG A 173 -20.89 5.49 0.33
N VAL A 174 -21.76 5.83 -0.61
CA VAL A 174 -21.87 7.16 -1.21
C VAL A 174 -23.32 7.60 -1.10
N ASN A 175 -23.57 8.78 -0.53
CA ASN A 175 -24.92 9.32 -0.33
C ASN A 175 -25.86 8.29 0.29
N GLN A 176 -25.43 7.65 1.38
CA GLN A 176 -26.17 6.61 2.13
C GLN A 176 -26.47 5.31 1.36
N ARG A 177 -26.04 5.17 0.11
CA ARG A 177 -26.18 3.97 -0.69
C ARG A 177 -24.86 3.26 -0.88
N VAL A 178 -24.87 1.93 -0.93
CA VAL A 178 -23.68 1.13 -1.25
C VAL A 178 -23.53 1.07 -2.76
N GLN A 179 -22.39 1.56 -3.24
CA GLN A 179 -22.04 1.57 -4.66
C GLN A 179 -20.74 0.79 -4.87
N SER A 180 -20.57 0.22 -6.05
CA SER A 180 -19.33 -0.36 -6.49
C SER A 180 -18.43 0.75 -7.06
N ARG A 181 -17.18 0.84 -6.59
CA ARG A 181 -16.18 1.80 -7.07
C ARG A 181 -15.00 1.04 -7.63
N GLY A 182 -14.48 1.48 -8.76
CA GLY A 182 -13.25 0.95 -9.32
C GLY A 182 -12.03 1.53 -8.61
N LEU A 183 -11.15 0.70 -8.11
CA LEU A 183 -9.80 1.08 -7.70
C LEU A 183 -8.87 0.78 -8.88
N LEU A 184 -8.50 1.82 -9.63
CA LEU A 184 -7.55 1.76 -10.73
C LEU A 184 -6.13 1.76 -10.16
N ILE A 185 -5.27 0.88 -10.63
CA ILE A 185 -3.88 0.74 -10.15
C ILE A 185 -2.94 0.70 -11.35
N ALA A 186 -1.86 1.46 -11.28
CA ALA A 186 -0.76 1.40 -12.25
C ALA A 186 0.56 1.06 -11.54
N ILE A 187 1.21 0.02 -12.03
CA ILE A 187 2.53 -0.41 -11.62
C ILE A 187 3.48 -0.13 -12.77
N GLY A 188 4.58 0.56 -12.48
CA GLY A 188 5.65 0.82 -13.42
C GLY A 188 6.89 -0.01 -13.12
N VAL A 189 7.61 -0.36 -14.16
CA VAL A 189 9.00 -0.80 -14.05
C VAL A 189 9.86 0.33 -14.57
N ASN A 190 10.72 0.86 -13.71
CA ASN A 190 11.55 2.01 -14.05
C ASN A 190 12.79 1.63 -14.87
N SER A 191 13.53 2.65 -15.32
CA SER A 191 14.76 2.49 -16.12
C SER A 191 15.87 1.70 -15.43
N GLU A 192 15.85 1.61 -14.09
CA GLU A 192 16.81 0.83 -13.31
C GLU A 192 16.38 -0.64 -13.14
N GLY A 193 15.15 -0.97 -13.54
CA GLY A 193 14.56 -2.29 -13.43
C GLY A 193 13.84 -2.56 -12.11
N ASN A 194 13.61 -1.54 -11.29
CA ASN A 194 12.81 -1.65 -10.08
C ASN A 194 11.33 -1.52 -10.42
N ARG A 195 10.50 -2.26 -9.70
CA ARG A 195 9.05 -2.19 -9.82
C ARG A 195 8.48 -1.31 -8.71
N GLU A 196 7.52 -0.47 -9.04
CA GLU A 196 6.85 0.39 -8.07
C GLU A 196 5.39 0.68 -8.44
N VAL A 197 4.58 1.00 -7.45
CA VAL A 197 3.22 1.52 -7.67
C VAL A 197 3.34 2.99 -8.04
N ILE A 198 3.13 3.33 -9.31
CA ILE A 198 3.26 4.71 -9.81
C ILE A 198 1.99 5.53 -9.61
N GLY A 199 0.84 4.86 -9.38
CA GLY A 199 -0.39 5.56 -9.08
C GLY A 199 -1.56 4.63 -8.79
N PHE A 200 -2.58 5.21 -8.14
CA PHE A 200 -3.88 4.59 -7.94
C PHE A 200 -4.96 5.67 -7.85
N GLN A 201 -6.18 5.31 -8.23
CA GLN A 201 -7.32 6.22 -8.23
C GLN A 201 -8.62 5.46 -7.95
N VAL A 202 -9.52 6.06 -7.16
CA VAL A 202 -10.88 5.57 -7.02
C VAL A 202 -11.74 6.23 -8.09
N ALA A 203 -12.42 5.43 -8.89
CA ALA A 203 -13.28 5.87 -9.99
C ALA A 203 -14.71 5.37 -9.81
N ASN A 204 -15.68 6.11 -10.35
CA ASN A 204 -17.07 5.72 -10.29
C ASN A 204 -17.34 4.42 -11.06
N THR A 205 -16.74 4.32 -12.24
CA THR A 205 -16.85 3.19 -13.16
C THR A 205 -15.50 3.00 -13.87
N GLU A 206 -15.28 1.81 -14.37
CA GLU A 206 -14.18 1.51 -15.26
C GLU A 206 -14.57 1.88 -16.69
N SER A 207 -14.40 3.15 -17.04
CA SER A 207 -14.70 3.70 -18.36
C SER A 207 -13.44 4.23 -19.04
N GLU A 208 -13.52 4.48 -20.34
CA GLU A 208 -12.44 5.14 -21.07
C GLU A 208 -12.06 6.50 -20.44
N SER A 209 -13.06 7.31 -20.07
CA SER A 209 -12.83 8.60 -19.43
C SER A 209 -12.08 8.44 -18.12
N SER A 210 -12.50 7.54 -17.23
CA SER A 210 -11.84 7.32 -15.94
C SER A 210 -10.38 6.88 -16.09
N TRP A 211 -10.09 6.03 -17.08
CA TRP A 211 -8.74 5.59 -17.38
C TRP A 211 -7.91 6.70 -18.04
N SER A 212 -8.49 7.47 -18.99
CA SER A 212 -7.80 8.62 -19.60
C SER A 212 -7.44 9.68 -18.55
N ASP A 213 -8.36 10.02 -17.65
CA ASP A 213 -8.09 10.95 -16.55
C ASP A 213 -6.96 10.45 -15.64
N PHE A 214 -6.97 9.16 -15.34
CA PHE A 214 -5.93 8.52 -14.53
C PHE A 214 -4.56 8.57 -15.24
N PHE A 215 -4.48 8.17 -16.50
CA PHE A 215 -3.24 8.20 -17.27
C PHE A 215 -2.73 9.63 -17.50
N SER A 216 -3.61 10.59 -17.76
CA SER A 216 -3.28 12.01 -17.83
C SER A 216 -2.69 12.54 -16.52
N SER A 217 -3.26 12.13 -15.39
CA SER A 217 -2.70 12.42 -14.06
C SER A 217 -1.27 11.88 -13.88
N LEU A 218 -1.01 10.64 -14.34
CA LEU A 218 0.34 10.06 -14.27
C LEU A 218 1.33 10.82 -15.17
N LYS A 219 0.92 11.21 -16.38
CA LYS A 219 1.74 12.01 -17.31
C LYS A 219 2.07 13.39 -16.72
N ASN A 220 1.08 14.05 -16.12
CA ASN A 220 1.28 15.36 -15.47
C ASN A 220 2.25 15.27 -14.29
N ARG A 221 2.39 14.09 -13.67
CA ARG A 221 3.36 13.82 -12.62
C ARG A 221 4.73 13.37 -13.15
N GLY A 222 4.92 13.27 -14.47
CA GLY A 222 6.19 12.96 -15.11
C GLY A 222 6.31 11.56 -15.73
N LEU A 223 5.22 10.78 -15.84
CA LEU A 223 5.25 9.48 -16.55
C LEU A 223 5.63 9.68 -18.02
N LYS A 224 6.70 9.01 -18.45
CA LYS A 224 7.24 9.10 -19.81
C LYS A 224 7.90 7.78 -20.24
N ASP A 225 8.15 7.67 -21.57
CA ASP A 225 8.86 6.58 -22.23
C ASP A 225 8.19 5.21 -22.11
N VAL A 226 6.87 5.17 -22.02
CA VAL A 226 6.11 3.92 -21.99
C VAL A 226 6.23 3.21 -23.31
N ARG A 227 6.71 1.96 -23.30
CA ARG A 227 6.92 1.10 -24.48
C ARG A 227 5.95 -0.08 -24.52
N LEU A 228 5.56 -0.59 -23.37
CA LEU A 228 4.62 -1.71 -23.29
C LEU A 228 3.67 -1.49 -22.10
N VAL A 229 2.38 -1.68 -22.35
CA VAL A 229 1.33 -1.66 -21.33
C VAL A 229 0.64 -3.02 -21.30
N THR A 230 0.69 -3.71 -20.17
CA THR A 230 0.00 -5.00 -19.97
C THR A 230 -1.28 -4.77 -19.16
N SER A 231 -2.40 -5.26 -19.67
CA SER A 231 -3.70 -5.18 -18.99
C SER A 231 -4.63 -6.35 -19.34
N ASP A 232 -5.78 -6.41 -18.73
CA ASP A 232 -6.91 -7.20 -19.23
C ASP A 232 -7.56 -6.53 -20.46
N ASN A 233 -8.56 -7.21 -21.06
CA ASN A 233 -9.27 -6.72 -22.24
C ASN A 233 -10.56 -5.98 -21.86
N HIS A 234 -10.49 -5.03 -20.94
CA HIS A 234 -11.63 -4.15 -20.67
C HIS A 234 -11.69 -3.03 -21.72
N LYS A 235 -12.80 -2.91 -22.46
CA LYS A 235 -12.92 -1.97 -23.60
C LYS A 235 -12.50 -0.55 -23.28
N GLY A 236 -12.99 0.02 -22.16
CA GLY A 236 -12.64 1.37 -21.77
C GLY A 236 -11.15 1.54 -21.43
N LEU A 237 -10.53 0.53 -20.83
CA LEU A 237 -9.09 0.53 -20.53
C LEU A 237 -8.26 0.47 -21.81
N VAL A 238 -8.58 -0.43 -22.72
CA VAL A 238 -7.86 -0.60 -23.99
C VAL A 238 -7.96 0.67 -24.85
N SER A 239 -9.16 1.27 -24.97
CA SER A 239 -9.35 2.55 -25.67
C SER A 239 -8.49 3.64 -25.06
N ALA A 240 -8.45 3.76 -23.74
CA ALA A 240 -7.64 4.75 -23.04
C ALA A 240 -6.13 4.50 -23.23
N ILE A 241 -5.67 3.24 -23.22
CA ILE A 241 -4.26 2.90 -23.50
C ILE A 241 -3.85 3.38 -24.88
N HIS A 242 -4.62 3.04 -25.93
CA HIS A 242 -4.30 3.46 -27.30
C HIS A 242 -4.31 4.98 -27.47
N LYS A 243 -5.22 5.65 -26.80
CA LYS A 243 -5.33 7.13 -26.84
C LYS A 243 -4.16 7.81 -26.13
N GLU A 244 -3.83 7.33 -24.93
CA GLU A 244 -2.89 8.03 -24.04
C GLU A 244 -1.43 7.61 -24.26
N PHE A 245 -1.17 6.38 -24.73
CA PHE A 245 0.18 5.85 -24.94
C PHE A 245 0.43 5.50 -26.41
N GLN A 246 0.31 6.51 -27.28
CA GLN A 246 0.58 6.36 -28.70
C GLN A 246 2.03 5.88 -28.91
N GLY A 247 2.21 4.80 -29.67
CA GLY A 247 3.52 4.18 -29.93
C GLY A 247 3.94 3.14 -28.88
N ALA A 248 3.19 2.96 -27.80
CA ALA A 248 3.40 1.84 -26.90
C ALA A 248 2.67 0.58 -27.40
N THR A 249 3.31 -0.58 -27.25
CA THR A 249 2.66 -1.87 -27.51
C THR A 249 1.68 -2.20 -26.40
N TRP A 250 0.43 -2.52 -26.75
CA TRP A 250 -0.49 -3.11 -25.79
C TRP A 250 -0.32 -4.62 -25.73
N GLN A 251 -0.18 -5.17 -24.53
CA GLN A 251 -0.13 -6.60 -24.26
C GLN A 251 -1.38 -7.02 -23.50
N ARG A 252 -2.24 -7.78 -24.12
CA ARG A 252 -3.37 -8.42 -23.44
C ARG A 252 -2.87 -9.49 -22.50
N CYS A 253 -3.34 -9.48 -21.25
CA CYS A 253 -2.95 -10.48 -20.25
C CYS A 253 -3.28 -11.90 -20.71
N GLN A 254 -2.23 -12.72 -20.92
CA GLN A 254 -2.38 -14.10 -21.41
C GLN A 254 -3.16 -14.99 -20.44
N THR A 255 -3.11 -14.73 -19.12
CA THR A 255 -3.90 -15.48 -18.13
C THR A 255 -5.40 -15.22 -18.30
N HIS A 256 -5.80 -13.96 -18.45
CA HIS A 256 -7.20 -13.59 -18.70
C HIS A 256 -7.67 -14.10 -20.08
N PHE A 257 -6.83 -13.95 -21.11
CA PHE A 257 -7.14 -14.49 -22.42
C PHE A 257 -7.34 -16.00 -22.40
N SER A 258 -6.42 -16.75 -21.75
CA SER A 258 -6.54 -18.21 -21.61
C SER A 258 -7.85 -18.62 -20.95
N ARG A 259 -8.29 -17.89 -19.93
CA ARG A 259 -9.59 -18.14 -19.29
C ARG A 259 -10.73 -17.90 -20.26
N ASN A 260 -10.72 -16.77 -20.95
CA ASN A 260 -11.79 -16.40 -21.90
C ASN A 260 -11.91 -17.38 -23.06
N ILE A 261 -10.79 -17.83 -23.65
CA ILE A 261 -10.83 -18.78 -24.77
C ILE A 261 -11.26 -20.18 -24.31
N LEU A 262 -10.83 -20.63 -23.14
CA LEU A 262 -11.24 -21.92 -22.58
C LEU A 262 -12.75 -21.92 -22.25
N ASP A 263 -13.32 -20.79 -21.79
CA ASP A 263 -14.77 -20.67 -21.56
C ASP A 263 -15.59 -20.81 -22.83
N GLN A 264 -14.99 -20.54 -24.01
CA GLN A 264 -15.63 -20.75 -25.34
C GLN A 264 -15.32 -22.15 -25.93
N THR A 265 -14.61 -23.00 -25.19
CA THR A 265 -14.13 -24.32 -25.66
C THR A 265 -14.87 -25.43 -24.92
N PRO A 266 -15.31 -26.52 -25.62
CA PRO A 266 -15.89 -27.69 -24.97
C PRO A 266 -14.96 -28.25 -23.88
N LYS A 267 -15.52 -28.64 -22.73
CA LYS A 267 -14.76 -29.08 -21.54
C LYS A 267 -13.76 -30.18 -21.82
N SER A 268 -14.09 -31.13 -22.73
CA SER A 268 -13.20 -32.23 -23.13
C SER A 268 -11.93 -31.78 -23.83
N LEU A 269 -11.98 -30.62 -24.54
CA LEU A 269 -10.86 -30.09 -25.30
C LEU A 269 -10.03 -29.08 -24.53
N GLN A 270 -10.56 -28.54 -23.41
CA GLN A 270 -9.88 -27.51 -22.62
C GLN A 270 -8.47 -27.88 -22.16
N PRO A 271 -8.21 -29.11 -21.64
CA PRO A 271 -6.86 -29.46 -21.18
C PRO A 271 -5.83 -29.42 -22.30
N ILE A 272 -6.22 -29.93 -23.52
CA ILE A 272 -5.33 -30.00 -24.68
C ILE A 272 -5.10 -28.58 -25.24
N LEU A 273 -6.15 -27.81 -25.43
CA LEU A 273 -6.03 -26.41 -25.89
C LEU A 273 -5.19 -25.55 -24.92
N LYS A 274 -5.31 -25.78 -23.64
CA LYS A 274 -4.47 -25.08 -22.63
C LYS A 274 -2.98 -25.34 -22.85
N GLU A 275 -2.60 -26.56 -23.19
CA GLU A 275 -1.21 -26.91 -23.48
C GLU A 275 -0.75 -26.31 -24.80
N ASP A 276 -1.58 -26.35 -25.85
CA ASP A 276 -1.29 -25.71 -27.13
C ASP A 276 -1.12 -24.18 -26.99
N LEU A 277 -1.96 -23.52 -26.16
CA LEU A 277 -1.79 -22.10 -25.82
C LEU A 277 -0.49 -21.82 -25.05
N ARG A 278 -0.06 -22.75 -24.20
CA ARG A 278 1.22 -22.60 -23.51
C ARG A 278 2.38 -22.59 -24.50
N GLN A 279 2.36 -23.49 -25.49
CA GLN A 279 3.36 -23.51 -26.57
C GLN A 279 3.36 -22.21 -27.37
N LEU A 280 2.17 -21.66 -27.67
CA LEU A 280 2.02 -20.35 -28.32
C LEU A 280 2.71 -19.23 -27.50
N TYR A 281 2.50 -19.19 -26.18
CA TYR A 281 3.07 -18.16 -25.32
C TYR A 281 4.58 -18.32 -25.10
N GLU A 282 5.12 -19.49 -25.31
CA GLU A 282 6.55 -19.82 -25.18
C GLU A 282 7.29 -19.74 -26.52
N ALA A 283 6.62 -19.32 -27.59
CA ALA A 283 7.24 -19.16 -28.91
C ALA A 283 8.43 -18.19 -28.86
N ILE A 284 9.49 -18.53 -29.57
CA ILE A 284 10.75 -17.78 -29.58
C ILE A 284 10.56 -16.42 -30.28
N ASP A 285 9.81 -16.43 -31.40
CA ASP A 285 9.54 -15.27 -32.23
C ASP A 285 8.10 -15.31 -32.78
N LEU A 286 7.73 -14.24 -33.49
CA LEU A 286 6.39 -14.10 -34.06
C LEU A 286 6.12 -15.16 -35.14
N GLU A 287 7.12 -15.56 -35.94
CA GLU A 287 6.97 -16.59 -36.98
C GLU A 287 6.65 -17.95 -36.35
N SER A 288 7.38 -18.34 -35.30
CA SER A 288 7.09 -19.56 -34.53
C SER A 288 5.70 -19.50 -33.89
N ALA A 289 5.30 -18.35 -33.35
CA ALA A 289 3.98 -18.16 -32.79
C ALA A 289 2.86 -18.32 -33.84
N MET A 290 3.05 -17.80 -35.04
CA MET A 290 2.13 -18.00 -36.18
C MET A 290 1.98 -19.47 -36.56
N LYS A 291 3.08 -20.22 -36.65
CA LYS A 291 3.04 -21.66 -36.92
C LYS A 291 2.26 -22.43 -35.86
N VAL A 292 2.46 -22.12 -34.60
CA VAL A 292 1.71 -22.73 -33.49
C VAL A 292 0.23 -22.35 -33.56
N ARG A 293 -0.09 -21.08 -33.81
CA ARG A 293 -1.47 -20.60 -34.02
C ARG A 293 -2.15 -21.42 -35.15
N ASP A 294 -1.53 -21.52 -36.29
CA ASP A 294 -2.11 -22.21 -37.46
C ASP A 294 -2.36 -23.71 -37.15
N ASN A 295 -1.47 -24.36 -36.41
CA ASN A 295 -1.70 -25.71 -35.89
C ASN A 295 -2.88 -25.80 -34.93
N ILE A 296 -3.07 -24.79 -34.07
CA ILE A 296 -4.25 -24.69 -33.17
C ILE A 296 -5.52 -24.57 -34.03
N PHE A 297 -5.53 -23.70 -35.02
CA PHE A 297 -6.67 -23.58 -35.94
C PHE A 297 -7.04 -24.92 -36.59
N LEU A 298 -6.10 -25.62 -37.20
CA LEU A 298 -6.33 -26.91 -37.82
C LEU A 298 -6.94 -27.95 -36.88
N LYS A 299 -6.57 -27.91 -35.58
CA LYS A 299 -7.09 -28.84 -34.56
C LYS A 299 -8.52 -28.51 -34.10
N TYR A 300 -8.85 -27.24 -34.01
CA TYR A 300 -10.04 -26.80 -33.24
C TYR A 300 -11.07 -26.02 -34.08
N GLU A 301 -10.80 -25.68 -35.32
CA GLU A 301 -11.69 -24.88 -36.19
C GLU A 301 -13.13 -25.44 -36.20
N THR A 302 -13.26 -26.78 -36.41
CA THR A 302 -14.57 -27.42 -36.45
C THR A 302 -15.20 -27.61 -35.06
N ALA A 303 -14.38 -27.96 -34.06
CA ALA A 303 -14.88 -28.35 -32.74
C ALA A 303 -15.11 -27.15 -31.79
N ALA A 304 -14.41 -26.01 -31.99
CA ALA A 304 -14.50 -24.82 -31.17
C ALA A 304 -14.37 -23.52 -31.98
N PRO A 305 -15.26 -23.28 -32.98
CA PRO A 305 -15.13 -22.14 -33.90
C PRO A 305 -15.12 -20.78 -33.20
N LYS A 306 -15.89 -20.64 -32.12
CA LYS A 306 -15.91 -19.38 -31.32
C LYS A 306 -14.57 -19.11 -30.62
N ALA A 307 -13.93 -20.16 -30.12
CA ALA A 307 -12.60 -20.05 -29.51
C ALA A 307 -11.56 -19.64 -30.54
N MET A 308 -11.64 -20.21 -31.77
CA MET A 308 -10.74 -19.85 -32.85
C MET A 308 -10.92 -18.43 -33.35
N ALA A 309 -12.16 -17.97 -33.54
CA ALA A 309 -12.43 -16.56 -33.85
C ALA A 309 -11.85 -15.61 -32.81
N LEU A 310 -11.96 -15.95 -31.52
CA LEU A 310 -11.36 -15.17 -30.43
C LEU A 310 -9.83 -15.20 -30.46
N LEU A 311 -9.21 -16.31 -30.82
CA LEU A 311 -7.75 -16.43 -31.00
C LEU A 311 -7.25 -15.58 -32.15
N ASP A 312 -7.96 -15.58 -33.28
CA ASP A 312 -7.61 -14.78 -34.46
C ASP A 312 -7.65 -13.28 -34.15
N GLU A 313 -8.75 -12.80 -33.55
CA GLU A 313 -8.92 -11.41 -33.16
C GLU A 313 -7.85 -10.95 -32.16
N ALA A 314 -7.48 -11.80 -31.21
CA ALA A 314 -6.58 -11.43 -30.13
C ALA A 314 -5.10 -11.75 -30.38
N PHE A 315 -4.75 -12.39 -31.49
CA PHE A 315 -3.40 -12.91 -31.70
C PHE A 315 -2.31 -11.87 -31.58
N ALA A 316 -2.48 -10.69 -32.20
CA ALA A 316 -1.53 -9.59 -32.12
C ALA A 316 -1.39 -9.09 -30.68
N ASP A 317 -2.51 -8.99 -29.95
CA ASP A 317 -2.57 -8.44 -28.61
C ASP A 317 -1.93 -9.35 -27.56
N ILE A 318 -2.03 -10.69 -27.73
CA ILE A 318 -1.44 -11.67 -26.80
C ILE A 318 0.03 -11.96 -27.10
N THR A 319 0.52 -11.53 -28.26
CA THR A 319 1.92 -11.75 -28.72
C THR A 319 2.77 -10.49 -28.66
N GLY A 320 2.25 -9.36 -28.19
CA GLY A 320 2.98 -8.09 -28.11
C GLY A 320 4.32 -8.17 -27.38
N VAL A 321 4.43 -9.01 -26.34
CA VAL A 321 5.70 -9.24 -25.61
C VAL A 321 6.79 -9.92 -26.44
N LEU A 322 6.47 -10.52 -27.60
CA LEU A 322 7.45 -11.19 -28.47
C LEU A 322 8.45 -10.19 -29.07
N THR A 323 8.13 -8.91 -29.09
CA THR A 323 9.05 -7.83 -29.46
C THR A 323 10.17 -7.59 -28.44
N LEU A 324 10.05 -8.15 -27.24
CA LEU A 324 11.02 -7.99 -26.15
C LEU A 324 11.97 -9.21 -26.08
N PRO A 325 13.19 -9.02 -25.51
CA PRO A 325 14.07 -10.13 -25.19
C PRO A 325 13.41 -11.15 -24.23
N LEU A 326 13.73 -12.43 -24.38
CA LEU A 326 13.10 -13.56 -23.66
C LEU A 326 12.99 -13.35 -22.13
N LYS A 327 14.03 -12.76 -21.49
CA LYS A 327 14.08 -12.56 -20.03
C LYS A 327 12.95 -11.68 -19.49
N TYR A 328 12.37 -10.79 -20.33
CA TYR A 328 11.30 -9.86 -19.93
C TYR A 328 9.90 -10.46 -20.13
N ARG A 329 9.72 -11.29 -21.14
CA ARG A 329 8.42 -11.78 -21.64
C ARG A 329 7.58 -12.44 -20.56
N LYS A 330 8.15 -13.38 -19.78
CA LYS A 330 7.44 -14.17 -18.77
C LYS A 330 6.75 -13.30 -17.71
N ARG A 331 7.36 -12.19 -17.33
CA ARG A 331 6.82 -11.29 -16.27
C ARG A 331 5.91 -10.20 -16.82
N LEU A 332 6.02 -9.87 -18.11
CA LEU A 332 5.24 -8.81 -18.76
C LEU A 332 4.03 -9.33 -19.56
N ARG A 333 3.96 -10.61 -19.86
CA ARG A 333 2.85 -11.21 -20.61
C ARG A 333 1.57 -11.40 -19.81
N THR A 334 1.61 -11.16 -18.50
CA THR A 334 0.48 -11.34 -17.59
C THR A 334 0.43 -10.27 -16.51
N THR A 335 -0.75 -10.06 -15.93
CA THR A 335 -0.95 -9.23 -14.73
C THR A 335 -0.68 -10.00 -13.43
N ASN A 336 -0.12 -11.21 -13.47
CA ASN A 336 0.13 -12.05 -12.29
C ASN A 336 1.02 -11.37 -11.24
N GLY A 337 1.90 -10.44 -11.67
CA GLY A 337 2.67 -9.59 -10.74
C GLY A 337 1.79 -8.71 -9.86
N VAL A 338 0.59 -8.37 -10.35
CA VAL A 338 -0.44 -7.60 -9.62
C VAL A 338 -1.38 -8.52 -8.85
N GLU A 339 -1.54 -9.79 -9.24
CA GLU A 339 -2.49 -10.70 -8.59
C GLU A 339 -2.21 -10.88 -7.09
N ARG A 340 -0.94 -10.96 -6.67
CA ARG A 340 -0.58 -11.01 -5.24
C ARG A 340 -1.02 -9.75 -4.51
N LEU A 341 -0.80 -8.59 -5.12
CA LEU A 341 -1.26 -7.31 -4.58
C LEU A 341 -2.79 -7.29 -4.51
N ASN A 342 -3.47 -7.76 -5.56
CA ASN A 342 -4.93 -7.88 -5.58
C ASN A 342 -5.46 -8.82 -4.49
N GLN A 343 -4.77 -9.93 -4.21
CA GLN A 343 -5.11 -10.85 -3.11
C GLN A 343 -4.99 -10.13 -1.75
N GLU A 344 -3.94 -9.32 -1.55
CA GLU A 344 -3.78 -8.54 -0.33
C GLU A 344 -4.84 -7.45 -0.18
N ILE A 345 -5.19 -6.75 -1.27
CA ILE A 345 -6.31 -5.81 -1.29
C ILE A 345 -7.62 -6.52 -0.94
N ARG A 346 -7.90 -7.66 -1.56
CA ARG A 346 -9.10 -8.47 -1.30
C ARG A 346 -9.14 -8.99 0.15
N ARG A 347 -7.99 -9.32 0.73
CA ARG A 347 -7.91 -9.75 2.14
C ARG A 347 -8.40 -8.63 3.08
N ARG A 348 -7.99 -7.38 2.84
CA ARG A 348 -8.44 -6.22 3.64
C ARG A 348 -9.91 -5.88 3.35
N GLU A 349 -10.33 -5.92 2.09
CA GLU A 349 -11.72 -5.71 1.69
C GLU A 349 -12.67 -6.67 2.41
N ARG A 350 -12.35 -7.95 2.49
CA ARG A 350 -13.19 -8.97 3.18
C ARG A 350 -13.42 -8.65 4.65
N VAL A 351 -12.48 -7.99 5.30
CA VAL A 351 -12.61 -7.56 6.70
C VAL A 351 -13.56 -6.37 6.84
N ILE A 352 -13.44 -5.39 5.94
CA ILE A 352 -14.21 -4.15 5.97
C ILE A 352 -15.59 -4.34 5.34
N ARG A 353 -15.67 -5.08 4.24
CA ARG A 353 -16.84 -5.36 3.41
C ARG A 353 -17.40 -4.15 2.69
N ILE A 354 -17.69 -3.06 3.39
CA ILE A 354 -18.24 -1.81 2.85
C ILE A 354 -17.46 -0.66 3.47
N PHE A 355 -16.75 0.08 2.65
CA PHE A 355 -16.05 1.28 3.09
C PHE A 355 -17.06 2.39 3.41
N PRO A 356 -16.87 3.15 4.50
CA PRO A 356 -17.80 4.22 4.89
C PRO A 356 -17.83 5.39 3.90
N ASN A 357 -16.72 5.67 3.20
CA ASN A 357 -16.55 6.72 2.20
C ASN A 357 -15.35 6.42 1.29
N GLU A 358 -15.14 7.22 0.25
CA GLU A 358 -14.02 7.07 -0.69
C GLU A 358 -12.67 7.42 -0.04
N GLU A 359 -12.63 8.39 0.88
CA GLU A 359 -11.43 8.76 1.62
C GLU A 359 -10.87 7.57 2.41
N SER A 360 -11.74 6.77 3.01
CA SER A 360 -11.32 5.56 3.73
C SER A 360 -10.76 4.47 2.81
N VAL A 361 -11.22 4.40 1.55
CA VAL A 361 -10.62 3.53 0.52
C VAL A 361 -9.23 4.03 0.18
N ILE A 362 -9.11 5.32 -0.15
CA ILE A 362 -7.82 5.96 -0.51
C ILE A 362 -6.80 5.75 0.62
N ARG A 363 -7.21 6.00 1.85
CA ARG A 363 -6.36 5.83 3.04
C ARG A 363 -5.82 4.41 3.18
N LEU A 364 -6.71 3.42 3.25
CA LEU A 364 -6.29 2.05 3.54
C LEU A 364 -5.60 1.41 2.34
N MET A 365 -6.16 1.56 1.14
CA MET A 365 -5.55 0.99 -0.06
C MET A 365 -4.27 1.74 -0.42
N GLY A 366 -4.24 3.06 -0.24
CA GLY A 366 -3.05 3.87 -0.44
C GLY A 366 -1.90 3.50 0.50
N ALA A 367 -2.18 3.30 1.79
CA ALA A 367 -1.17 2.84 2.76
C ALA A 367 -0.60 1.47 2.37
N LEU A 368 -1.46 0.50 2.00
CA LEU A 368 -1.04 -0.80 1.52
C LEU A 368 -0.18 -0.71 0.24
N LEU A 369 -0.60 0.10 -0.72
CA LEU A 369 0.09 0.28 -1.99
C LEU A 369 1.45 0.97 -1.79
N MET A 370 1.53 1.91 -0.85
CA MET A 370 2.77 2.59 -0.45
C MET A 370 3.76 1.60 0.17
N GLU A 371 3.34 0.81 1.16
CA GLU A 371 4.14 -0.24 1.79
C GLU A 371 4.66 -1.25 0.75
N GLN A 372 3.77 -1.73 -0.14
CA GLN A 372 4.16 -2.67 -1.18
C GLN A 372 5.14 -2.06 -2.19
N SER A 373 4.98 -0.77 -2.51
CA SER A 373 5.89 -0.06 -3.40
C SER A 373 7.28 0.06 -2.79
N GLU A 374 7.38 0.37 -1.51
CA GLU A 374 8.64 0.44 -0.76
C GLU A 374 9.34 -0.94 -0.73
N ILE A 375 8.61 -2.01 -0.41
CA ILE A 375 9.14 -3.38 -0.45
C ILE A 375 9.70 -3.73 -1.84
N TRP A 376 9.07 -3.28 -2.91
CA TRP A 376 9.51 -3.55 -4.27
C TRP A 376 10.73 -2.71 -4.68
N GLN A 377 10.83 -1.47 -4.22
CA GLN A 377 11.95 -0.57 -4.51
C GLN A 377 13.22 -0.96 -3.74
N THR A 378 13.07 -1.38 -2.48
CA THR A 378 14.20 -1.77 -1.61
C THR A 378 14.61 -3.24 -1.80
N GLY A 379 13.78 -4.02 -2.49
CA GLY A 379 13.99 -5.44 -2.73
C GLY A 379 14.89 -5.74 -3.94
N ARG A 380 14.86 -7.00 -4.37
CA ARG A 380 15.57 -7.43 -5.59
C ARG A 380 14.96 -6.76 -6.83
N LYS A 381 15.81 -6.26 -7.72
CA LYS A 381 15.40 -5.73 -9.03
C LYS A 381 14.46 -6.67 -9.76
N TYR A 382 13.44 -6.13 -10.38
CA TYR A 382 12.49 -6.89 -11.17
C TYR A 382 13.10 -7.33 -12.48
N PHE A 383 13.89 -6.46 -13.12
CA PHE A 383 14.65 -6.73 -14.32
C PHE A 383 16.05 -6.14 -14.28
N GLU A 384 16.99 -6.78 -15.00
CA GLU A 384 18.24 -6.17 -15.46
C GLU A 384 17.95 -5.49 -16.81
N MET A 385 18.07 -4.16 -16.89
CA MET A 385 17.58 -3.39 -18.03
C MET A 385 18.57 -3.28 -19.20
N ASP A 386 19.81 -3.72 -19.04
CA ASP A 386 20.86 -3.58 -20.08
C ASP A 386 20.48 -4.23 -21.41
N LEU A 387 19.95 -5.44 -21.37
CA LEU A 387 19.51 -6.15 -22.59
C LEU A 387 18.35 -5.44 -23.30
N PHE A 388 17.46 -4.82 -22.54
CA PHE A 388 16.35 -4.04 -23.11
C PHE A 388 16.89 -2.82 -23.87
N TYR A 389 17.78 -2.05 -23.26
CA TYR A 389 18.36 -0.88 -23.92
C TYR A 389 19.25 -1.26 -25.11
N GLN A 390 20.01 -2.36 -25.01
CA GLN A 390 20.75 -2.90 -26.15
C GLN A 390 19.84 -3.30 -27.31
N SER A 391 18.68 -3.92 -27.04
CA SER A 391 17.72 -4.30 -28.06
C SER A 391 17.09 -3.10 -28.78
N LEU A 392 16.95 -1.96 -28.10
CA LEU A 392 16.47 -0.72 -28.73
C LEU A 392 17.49 -0.12 -29.71
N HIS A 393 18.80 -0.30 -29.43
CA HIS A 393 19.88 0.28 -30.27
C HIS A 393 20.30 -0.69 -31.40
N ASN A 394 20.07 -1.99 -31.26
CA ASN A 394 20.49 -3.03 -32.24
C ASN A 394 19.45 -4.15 -32.35
N PRO A 395 18.34 -3.94 -33.05
CA PRO A 395 17.25 -4.91 -33.13
C PRO A 395 17.64 -6.26 -33.77
N GLN A 396 18.75 -6.33 -34.55
CA GLN A 396 19.17 -7.55 -35.24
C GLN A 396 20.08 -8.51 -34.45
N LYS A 397 20.54 -8.13 -33.24
CA LYS A 397 21.47 -8.95 -32.43
C LYS A 397 20.82 -9.79 -31.32
N THR A 398 19.52 -9.69 -31.13
CA THR A 398 18.82 -10.30 -29.98
C THR A 398 18.54 -11.81 -30.16
N ASP A 399 18.65 -12.34 -31.36
CA ASP A 399 18.30 -13.75 -31.63
C ASP A 399 19.45 -14.77 -31.38
N ASN A 400 20.70 -14.32 -31.20
CA ASN A 400 21.86 -15.21 -31.14
C ASN A 400 22.48 -15.43 -29.75
N GLN A 401 21.87 -14.95 -28.65
CA GLN A 401 22.42 -15.16 -27.29
C GLN A 401 21.53 -16.02 -26.37
N ALA A 402 20.72 -16.88 -26.93
CA ALA A 402 19.97 -17.92 -26.21
C ALA A 402 20.44 -19.31 -26.63
N ALA A 403 21.71 -19.63 -26.38
CA ALA A 403 22.26 -20.97 -26.39
C ALA A 403 22.88 -21.28 -25.04
#